data_bf6f4f1f47c1f2f60441b5b15d4a145f
#
_entry.id   bf6f4f1f47c1f2f60441b5b15d4a145f
#
_cell.length_a   1.000
_cell.length_b   1.000
_cell.length_c   1.000
_cell.angle_alpha   90.00
_cell.angle_beta   90.00
_cell.angle_gamma   90.00
#
_symmetry.space_group_name_H-M   'P 1'
#
loop_
_entity.id
_entity.type
_entity.pdbx_description
1 polymer ?
#
loop_
_entity_poly.entity_id
_entity_poly.type
_entity_poly.pdbx_seq_one_letter_code
_entity_poly.pdbx_strand_id
1 'polypeptide(L)'
;MPKKYVSVILIFLLCCQITNAQQPQKPNAVEIYNQIQKLNFLGSVLYIAAHPDDENTRLISYLSNDQKARTGYLSLTRGDGGQNLIGTQLRELLGVVRTQELIEARKIDGGEQFFSRANDFGFSKNPTETLEIWDKEKVLADVIWAIRKFQPDVIVNRFDHRSPATTHGHHTASAMLSVESFELANNPTIFPEQLQFVKPWQTKRQFFNTSWWFYGSVEK
;
A
#
# COMPACT_ATOMS: atom_id res chain seq x y z
N MET A 1 18.69 53.67 9.24
CA MET A 1 17.58 52.74 9.54
C MET A 1 17.95 51.94 10.78
N PRO A 2 17.10 51.85 11.80
CA PRO A 2 17.42 51.03 12.98
C PRO A 2 17.55 49.56 12.58
N LYS A 3 18.58 48.88 13.11
CA LYS A 3 18.96 47.48 12.80
C LYS A 3 17.79 46.49 12.87
N LYS A 4 16.76 46.78 13.67
CA LYS A 4 15.53 45.94 13.80
C LYS A 4 14.71 45.85 12.52
N TYR A 5 14.63 46.89 11.69
CA TYR A 5 13.88 46.85 10.43
C TYR A 5 14.63 46.10 9.32
N VAL A 6 15.96 46.15 9.35
CA VAL A 6 16.77 45.37 8.40
C VAL A 6 16.58 43.87 8.62
N SER A 7 16.55 43.41 9.86
CA SER A 7 16.31 41.97 10.19
C SER A 7 14.92 41.49 9.77
N VAL A 8 13.87 42.33 9.94
CA VAL A 8 12.50 41.97 9.53
C VAL A 8 12.39 41.90 8.01
N ILE A 9 13.02 42.83 7.27
CA ILE A 9 13.06 42.78 5.81
C ILE A 9 13.81 41.56 5.28
N LEU A 10 14.93 41.20 5.91
CA LEU A 10 15.67 39.97 5.53
C LEU A 10 14.85 38.70 5.75
N ILE A 11 14.13 38.61 6.87
CA ILE A 11 13.25 37.46 7.16
C ILE A 11 12.11 37.39 6.12
N PHE A 12 11.51 38.52 5.77
CA PHE A 12 10.44 38.58 4.77
C PHE A 12 10.94 38.19 3.38
N LEU A 13 12.14 38.61 2.98
CA LEU A 13 12.77 38.21 1.71
C LEU A 13 13.14 36.74 1.69
N LEU A 14 13.57 36.16 2.82
CA LEU A 14 13.82 34.71 2.94
C LEU A 14 12.53 33.88 2.80
N CYS A 15 11.43 34.33 3.41
CA CYS A 15 10.14 33.67 3.29
C CYS A 15 9.57 33.69 1.86
N CYS A 16 9.82 34.76 1.08
CA CYS A 16 9.38 34.81 -0.32
C CYS A 16 10.12 33.87 -1.27
N GLN A 17 11.30 33.35 -0.90
CA GLN A 17 12.05 32.38 -1.71
C GLN A 17 11.47 30.95 -1.59
N ILE A 18 10.70 30.65 -0.54
CA ILE A 18 10.18 29.30 -0.28
C ILE A 18 8.94 28.97 -1.13
N THR A 19 8.25 29.98 -1.66
CA THR A 19 6.99 29.79 -2.41
C THR A 19 7.17 29.21 -3.81
N ASN A 20 8.37 29.18 -4.38
CA ASN A 20 8.64 28.60 -5.70
C ASN A 20 8.86 27.08 -5.69
N ALA A 21 8.98 26.45 -4.51
CA ALA A 21 9.31 25.03 -4.38
C ALA A 21 8.11 24.07 -4.61
N GLN A 22 6.89 24.58 -4.78
CA GLN A 22 5.68 23.77 -4.81
C GLN A 22 4.82 23.91 -6.07
N GLN A 23 5.36 24.39 -7.17
CA GLN A 23 4.59 24.37 -8.41
C GLN A 23 4.44 22.92 -8.89
N PRO A 24 3.21 22.41 -9.06
CA PRO A 24 3.00 21.09 -9.62
C PRO A 24 3.65 21.01 -11.00
N GLN A 25 4.44 19.97 -11.23
CA GLN A 25 5.02 19.73 -12.55
C GLN A 25 3.88 19.59 -13.56
N LYS A 26 3.95 20.34 -14.66
CA LYS A 26 2.99 20.21 -15.75
C LYS A 26 3.25 18.87 -16.45
N PRO A 27 2.22 18.04 -16.64
CA PRO A 27 2.39 16.76 -17.34
C PRO A 27 2.90 17.01 -18.77
N ASN A 28 3.81 16.17 -19.21
CA ASN A 28 4.28 16.18 -20.60
C ASN A 28 3.26 15.50 -21.54
N ALA A 29 3.49 15.58 -22.86
CA ALA A 29 2.55 15.03 -23.84
C ALA A 29 2.34 13.51 -23.71
N VAL A 30 3.36 12.76 -23.28
CA VAL A 30 3.26 11.30 -23.08
C VAL A 30 2.41 11.00 -21.84
N GLU A 31 2.59 11.75 -20.78
CA GLU A 31 1.77 11.62 -19.56
C GLU A 31 0.30 11.95 -19.86
N ILE A 32 0.02 13.03 -20.58
CA ILE A 32 -1.33 13.39 -21.01
C ILE A 32 -1.94 12.28 -21.87
N TYR A 33 -1.21 11.77 -22.85
CA TYR A 33 -1.66 10.67 -23.70
C TYR A 33 -2.01 9.42 -22.87
N ASN A 34 -1.14 9.03 -21.94
CA ASN A 34 -1.38 7.89 -21.05
C ASN A 34 -2.61 8.10 -20.16
N GLN A 35 -2.84 9.32 -19.67
CA GLN A 35 -4.03 9.64 -18.87
C GLN A 35 -5.31 9.52 -19.72
N ILE A 36 -5.28 9.96 -20.97
CA ILE A 36 -6.40 9.80 -21.91
C ILE A 36 -6.66 8.32 -22.17
N GLN A 37 -5.62 7.50 -22.38
CA GLN A 37 -5.78 6.06 -22.56
C GLN A 37 -6.41 5.36 -21.35
N LYS A 38 -6.10 5.81 -20.13
CA LYS A 38 -6.72 5.28 -18.90
C LYS A 38 -8.23 5.49 -18.84
N LEU A 39 -8.80 6.47 -19.54
CA LEU A 39 -10.26 6.68 -19.61
C LEU A 39 -11.00 5.54 -20.33
N ASN A 40 -10.31 4.74 -21.15
CA ASN A 40 -10.89 3.62 -21.86
C ASN A 40 -11.00 2.34 -21.01
N PHE A 41 -10.39 2.32 -19.82
CA PHE A 41 -10.39 1.16 -18.95
C PHE A 41 -10.74 1.58 -17.50
N LEU A 42 -11.89 1.12 -17.02
CA LEU A 42 -12.40 1.49 -15.70
C LEU A 42 -12.13 0.44 -14.63
N GLY A 43 -11.45 -0.65 -14.96
CA GLY A 43 -11.13 -1.72 -14.02
C GLY A 43 -10.11 -1.30 -12.96
N SER A 44 -10.25 -1.84 -11.76
CA SER A 44 -9.38 -1.56 -10.61
C SER A 44 -8.90 -2.83 -9.93
N VAL A 45 -7.63 -2.85 -9.52
CA VAL A 45 -6.98 -3.99 -8.87
C VAL A 45 -6.26 -3.53 -7.61
N LEU A 46 -6.54 -4.17 -6.47
CA LEU A 46 -5.82 -3.97 -5.22
C LEU A 46 -4.95 -5.19 -4.93
N TYR A 47 -3.64 -5.00 -4.92
CA TYR A 47 -2.68 -6.01 -4.49
C TYR A 47 -2.47 -5.91 -2.98
N ILE A 48 -2.51 -7.02 -2.25
CA ILE A 48 -2.40 -7.05 -0.78
C ILE A 48 -1.29 -7.99 -0.35
N ALA A 49 -0.40 -7.50 0.51
CA ALA A 49 0.66 -8.29 1.13
C ALA A 49 1.04 -7.75 2.52
N ALA A 50 1.99 -8.40 3.18
CA ALA A 50 2.35 -8.10 4.57
C ALA A 50 3.36 -6.96 4.71
N HIS A 51 4.41 -6.93 3.86
CA HIS A 51 5.56 -6.04 4.04
C HIS A 51 5.89 -5.25 2.76
N PRO A 52 6.66 -4.15 2.88
CA PRO A 52 7.42 -3.62 1.76
C PRO A 52 8.34 -4.72 1.21
N ASP A 53 8.38 -4.92 -0.12
CA ASP A 53 9.09 -5.98 -0.86
C ASP A 53 8.30 -7.26 -1.18
N ASP A 54 7.14 -7.43 -0.62
CA ASP A 54 6.26 -8.57 -0.97
C ASP A 54 5.53 -8.36 -2.30
N GLU A 55 5.45 -7.14 -2.78
CA GLU A 55 4.69 -6.83 -3.99
C GLU A 55 5.33 -7.42 -5.25
N ASN A 56 4.48 -7.87 -6.16
CA ASN A 56 4.89 -8.21 -7.52
C ASN A 56 4.90 -6.93 -8.38
N THR A 57 6.03 -6.19 -8.35
CA THR A 57 6.20 -4.93 -9.06
C THR A 57 5.97 -5.06 -10.56
N ARG A 58 6.32 -6.21 -11.17
CA ARG A 58 6.07 -6.49 -12.60
C ARG A 58 4.57 -6.58 -12.89
N LEU A 59 3.81 -7.26 -12.02
CA LEU A 59 2.35 -7.36 -12.17
C LEU A 59 1.69 -5.99 -11.96
N ILE A 60 2.10 -5.24 -10.95
CA ILE A 60 1.58 -3.88 -10.69
C ILE A 60 1.85 -2.98 -11.90
N SER A 61 3.09 -2.98 -12.41
CA SER A 61 3.46 -2.19 -13.59
C SER A 61 2.69 -2.61 -14.84
N TYR A 62 2.53 -3.92 -15.08
CA TYR A 62 1.74 -4.44 -16.20
C TYR A 62 0.28 -3.97 -16.11
N LEU A 63 -0.36 -4.12 -14.96
CA LEU A 63 -1.74 -3.71 -14.77
C LEU A 63 -1.92 -2.20 -14.92
N SER A 64 -1.03 -1.41 -14.32
CA SER A 64 -1.13 0.04 -14.28
C SER A 64 -0.70 0.71 -15.60
N ASN A 65 0.46 0.31 -16.16
CA ASN A 65 1.09 0.99 -17.28
C ASN A 65 0.72 0.38 -18.63
N ASP A 66 0.48 -0.94 -18.71
CA ASP A 66 0.11 -1.61 -19.96
C ASP A 66 -1.42 -1.74 -20.08
N GLN A 67 -2.06 -2.39 -19.11
CA GLN A 67 -3.51 -2.59 -19.11
C GLN A 67 -4.32 -1.35 -18.74
N LYS A 68 -3.67 -0.29 -18.25
CA LYS A 68 -4.28 0.98 -17.83
C LYS A 68 -5.27 0.86 -16.66
N ALA A 69 -5.26 -0.27 -15.94
CA ALA A 69 -6.08 -0.47 -14.77
C ALA A 69 -5.63 0.45 -13.62
N ARG A 70 -6.58 0.97 -12.86
CA ARG A 70 -6.26 1.60 -11.58
C ARG A 70 -5.75 0.54 -10.63
N THR A 71 -4.47 0.60 -10.26
CA THR A 71 -3.82 -0.43 -9.46
C THR A 71 -3.32 0.14 -8.15
N GLY A 72 -3.62 -0.52 -7.02
CA GLY A 72 -3.14 -0.16 -5.70
C GLY A 72 -2.35 -1.29 -5.06
N TYR A 73 -1.45 -0.96 -4.16
CA TYR A 73 -0.76 -1.88 -3.28
C TYR A 73 -1.06 -1.54 -1.82
N LEU A 74 -1.63 -2.47 -1.09
CA LEU A 74 -1.78 -2.40 0.37
C LEU A 74 -0.71 -3.27 1.01
N SER A 75 0.32 -2.64 1.57
CA SER A 75 1.25 -3.28 2.50
C SER A 75 0.69 -3.16 3.91
N LEU A 76 0.48 -4.28 4.62
CA LEU A 76 -0.11 -4.20 5.96
C LEU A 76 0.84 -3.52 6.94
N THR A 77 2.13 -3.81 6.87
CA THR A 77 3.16 -3.16 7.70
C THR A 77 3.98 -2.14 6.90
N ARG A 78 4.85 -1.42 7.57
CA ARG A 78 5.84 -0.52 6.97
C ARG A 78 7.25 -1.12 6.96
N GLY A 79 7.41 -2.40 7.34
CA GLY A 79 8.70 -3.08 7.40
C GLY A 79 9.61 -2.58 8.52
N ASP A 80 9.05 -2.00 9.55
CA ASP A 80 9.76 -1.42 10.71
C ASP A 80 10.46 -2.49 11.59
N GLY A 81 9.98 -3.74 11.55
CA GLY A 81 10.63 -4.89 12.19
C GLY A 81 11.71 -5.60 11.36
N GLY A 82 11.94 -5.14 10.14
CA GLY A 82 12.91 -5.72 9.22
C GLY A 82 14.37 -5.40 9.55
N GLN A 83 15.27 -5.88 8.67
CA GLN A 83 16.70 -5.60 8.73
C GLN A 83 17.09 -4.47 7.77
N ASN A 84 18.06 -3.64 8.19
CA ASN A 84 18.66 -2.64 7.33
C ASN A 84 20.11 -3.03 7.05
N LEU A 85 20.40 -3.47 5.82
CA LEU A 85 21.73 -3.94 5.42
C LEU A 85 22.64 -2.80 4.91
N ILE A 86 22.09 -1.60 4.68
CA ILE A 86 22.81 -0.49 4.05
C ILE A 86 22.86 0.77 4.92
N GLY A 87 22.14 0.79 6.04
CA GLY A 87 22.07 1.95 6.93
C GLY A 87 21.93 1.56 8.40
N THR A 88 21.82 2.57 9.25
CA THR A 88 21.72 2.42 10.70
C THR A 88 20.29 2.56 11.23
N GLN A 89 19.35 2.87 10.36
CA GLN A 89 17.95 3.08 10.74
C GLN A 89 17.32 1.73 11.11
N LEU A 90 16.74 1.66 12.28
CA LEU A 90 16.02 0.48 12.80
C LEU A 90 14.65 0.91 13.32
N ARG A 91 13.72 -0.03 13.44
CA ARG A 91 12.36 0.18 13.95
C ARG A 91 11.64 1.30 13.22
N GLU A 92 11.07 2.27 13.94
CA GLU A 92 10.25 3.34 13.37
C GLU A 92 10.99 4.14 12.28
N LEU A 93 12.32 4.34 12.45
CA LEU A 93 13.13 5.02 11.43
C LEU A 93 13.25 4.19 10.15
N LEU A 94 13.39 2.86 10.29
CA LEU A 94 13.37 1.96 9.15
C LEU A 94 12.00 1.98 8.46
N GLY A 95 10.92 1.97 9.22
CA GLY A 95 9.55 2.09 8.70
C GLY A 95 9.34 3.37 7.88
N VAL A 96 9.95 4.50 8.29
CA VAL A 96 9.93 5.74 7.49
C VAL A 96 10.67 5.56 6.17
N VAL A 97 11.88 4.97 6.19
CA VAL A 97 12.69 4.70 4.99
C VAL A 97 11.92 3.79 4.03
N ARG A 98 11.43 2.63 4.52
CA ARG A 98 10.69 1.65 3.71
C ARG A 98 9.38 2.24 3.14
N THR A 99 8.71 3.12 3.89
CA THR A 99 7.55 3.86 3.38
C THR A 99 7.91 4.71 2.17
N GLN A 100 9.03 5.44 2.22
CA GLN A 100 9.49 6.27 1.09
C GLN A 100 9.91 5.42 -0.10
N GLU A 101 10.59 4.28 0.13
CA GLU A 101 10.93 3.32 -0.93
C GLU A 101 9.70 2.86 -1.69
N LEU A 102 8.61 2.47 -1.00
CA LEU A 102 7.37 2.07 -1.65
C LEU A 102 6.70 3.22 -2.42
N ILE A 103 6.71 4.43 -1.87
CA ILE A 103 6.17 5.60 -2.57
C ILE A 103 6.96 5.89 -3.86
N GLU A 104 8.29 5.78 -3.83
CA GLU A 104 9.13 5.94 -5.02
C GLU A 104 8.90 4.81 -6.03
N ALA A 105 8.76 3.55 -5.57
CA ALA A 105 8.43 2.43 -6.43
C ALA A 105 7.09 2.65 -7.17
N ARG A 106 6.07 3.18 -6.48
CA ARG A 106 4.75 3.49 -7.09
C ARG A 106 4.83 4.57 -8.16
N LYS A 107 5.77 5.53 -8.06
CA LYS A 107 6.00 6.51 -9.13
C LYS A 107 6.49 5.86 -10.44
N ILE A 108 7.20 4.74 -10.32
CA ILE A 108 7.74 4.00 -11.48
C ILE A 108 6.72 3.02 -12.04
N ASP A 109 6.09 2.22 -11.18
CA ASP A 109 5.14 1.19 -11.63
C ASP A 109 3.71 1.70 -11.83
N GLY A 110 3.42 2.93 -11.41
CA GLY A 110 2.14 3.61 -11.63
C GLY A 110 1.02 3.18 -10.69
N GLY A 111 1.33 2.41 -9.64
CA GLY A 111 0.37 2.02 -8.61
C GLY A 111 0.15 3.11 -7.55
N GLU A 112 -0.90 2.95 -6.74
CA GLU A 112 -1.19 3.75 -5.54
C GLU A 112 -0.73 2.97 -4.30
N GLN A 113 -0.11 3.64 -3.31
CA GLN A 113 0.37 3.00 -2.09
C GLN A 113 -0.61 3.18 -0.93
N PHE A 114 -0.91 2.08 -0.23
CA PHE A 114 -1.69 2.05 1.01
C PHE A 114 -0.94 1.30 2.10
N PHE A 115 -1.21 1.65 3.35
CA PHE A 115 -0.70 0.98 4.54
C PHE A 115 -1.82 0.78 5.54
N SER A 116 -1.72 -0.27 6.36
CA SER A 116 -2.49 -0.39 7.58
C SER A 116 -1.67 0.11 8.80
N ARG A 117 -2.25 -0.01 9.97
CA ARG A 117 -1.57 0.27 11.25
C ARG A 117 -0.74 -0.89 11.78
N ALA A 118 -0.74 -2.04 11.10
CA ALA A 118 -0.02 -3.21 11.57
C ALA A 118 1.47 -2.89 11.75
N ASN A 119 2.02 -3.23 12.90
CA ASN A 119 3.43 -3.04 13.22
C ASN A 119 4.21 -4.30 12.82
N ASP A 120 5.28 -4.14 12.08
CA ASP A 120 6.21 -5.23 11.83
C ASP A 120 7.07 -5.44 13.07
N PHE A 121 6.88 -6.56 13.74
CA PHE A 121 7.62 -6.92 14.94
C PHE A 121 8.74 -7.94 14.69
N GLY A 122 9.09 -8.16 13.43
CA GLY A 122 10.08 -9.14 13.01
C GLY A 122 9.46 -10.51 12.70
N PHE A 123 10.19 -11.59 12.93
CA PHE A 123 9.75 -12.92 12.55
C PHE A 123 8.60 -13.44 13.42
N SER A 124 7.53 -13.91 12.81
CA SER A 124 6.43 -14.63 13.42
C SER A 124 6.37 -16.07 12.92
N LYS A 125 6.10 -17.01 13.82
CA LYS A 125 6.03 -18.46 13.50
C LYS A 125 4.70 -18.84 12.84
N ASN A 126 3.61 -18.18 13.23
CA ASN A 126 2.28 -18.55 12.76
C ASN A 126 1.33 -17.32 12.73
N PRO A 127 0.25 -17.40 11.94
CA PRO A 127 -0.67 -16.27 11.80
C PRO A 127 -1.47 -15.95 13.06
N THR A 128 -1.69 -16.90 13.98
CA THR A 128 -2.43 -16.65 15.23
C THR A 128 -1.66 -15.67 16.10
N GLU A 129 -0.36 -15.92 16.32
CA GLU A 129 0.54 -15.01 17.03
C GLU A 129 0.53 -13.61 16.38
N THR A 130 0.62 -13.58 15.06
CA THR A 130 0.60 -12.31 14.32
C THR A 130 -0.69 -11.53 14.54
N LEU A 131 -1.85 -12.20 14.41
CA LEU A 131 -3.16 -11.56 14.54
C LEU A 131 -3.42 -11.07 15.98
N GLU A 132 -2.90 -11.77 16.98
CA GLU A 132 -2.94 -11.33 18.39
C GLU A 132 -2.11 -10.05 18.59
N ILE A 133 -0.85 -10.03 18.12
CA ILE A 133 0.06 -8.89 18.27
C ILE A 133 -0.44 -7.66 17.50
N TRP A 134 -0.99 -7.88 16.31
CA TRP A 134 -1.50 -6.81 15.45
C TRP A 134 -2.83 -6.22 15.93
N ASP A 135 -3.52 -6.85 16.87
CA ASP A 135 -4.93 -6.55 17.18
C ASP A 135 -5.80 -6.76 15.91
N LYS A 136 -6.17 -8.01 15.68
CA LYS A 136 -6.88 -8.47 14.47
C LYS A 136 -8.00 -7.52 14.05
N GLU A 137 -8.86 -7.10 14.99
CA GLU A 137 -10.02 -6.25 14.70
C GLU A 137 -9.62 -4.89 14.14
N LYS A 138 -8.56 -4.29 14.68
CA LYS A 138 -8.10 -2.98 14.21
C LYS A 138 -7.47 -3.06 12.83
N VAL A 139 -6.67 -4.10 12.56
CA VAL A 139 -6.06 -4.26 11.24
C VAL A 139 -7.09 -4.70 10.20
N LEU A 140 -8.06 -5.54 10.58
CA LEU A 140 -9.22 -5.86 9.73
C LEU A 140 -9.99 -4.60 9.32
N ALA A 141 -10.23 -3.70 10.28
CA ALA A 141 -10.87 -2.40 9.99
C ALA A 141 -10.08 -1.58 8.96
N ASP A 142 -8.74 -1.58 9.04
CA ASP A 142 -7.89 -0.87 8.08
C ASP A 142 -7.93 -1.50 6.69
N VAL A 143 -7.95 -2.84 6.59
CA VAL A 143 -8.06 -3.53 5.29
C VAL A 143 -9.42 -3.25 4.66
N ILE A 144 -10.50 -3.34 5.43
CA ILE A 144 -11.86 -2.99 4.98
C ILE A 144 -11.93 -1.52 4.54
N TRP A 145 -11.31 -0.62 5.32
CA TRP A 145 -11.20 0.80 4.93
C TRP A 145 -10.50 0.96 3.59
N ALA A 146 -9.36 0.30 3.37
CA ALA A 146 -8.62 0.36 2.12
C ALA A 146 -9.46 -0.14 0.93
N ILE A 147 -10.20 -1.25 1.10
CA ILE A 147 -11.11 -1.78 0.08
C ILE A 147 -12.24 -0.78 -0.21
N ARG A 148 -12.90 -0.25 0.81
CA ARG A 148 -13.98 0.74 0.66
C ARG A 148 -13.49 2.05 0.04
N LYS A 149 -12.28 2.46 0.36
CA LYS A 149 -11.67 3.70 -0.16
C LYS A 149 -11.20 3.56 -1.60
N PHE A 150 -10.53 2.45 -1.92
CA PHE A 150 -9.98 2.18 -3.25
C PHE A 150 -11.03 1.66 -4.22
N GLN A 151 -12.02 0.88 -3.74
CA GLN A 151 -13.08 0.27 -4.53
C GLN A 151 -12.57 -0.67 -5.63
N PRO A 152 -11.79 -1.72 -5.29
CA PRO A 152 -11.23 -2.63 -6.29
C PRO A 152 -12.30 -3.52 -6.92
N ASP A 153 -12.24 -3.71 -8.25
CA ASP A 153 -12.97 -4.80 -8.92
C ASP A 153 -12.37 -6.16 -8.60
N VAL A 154 -11.04 -6.19 -8.44
CA VAL A 154 -10.27 -7.40 -8.19
C VAL A 154 -9.30 -7.18 -7.03
N ILE A 155 -9.19 -8.15 -6.14
CA ILE A 155 -8.12 -8.24 -5.15
C ILE A 155 -7.15 -9.34 -5.57
N VAL A 156 -5.84 -9.08 -5.43
CA VAL A 156 -4.79 -10.07 -5.63
C VAL A 156 -3.97 -10.19 -4.35
N ASN A 157 -4.07 -11.33 -3.68
CA ASN A 157 -3.26 -11.63 -2.51
C ASN A 157 -1.88 -12.11 -2.93
N ARG A 158 -0.83 -11.65 -2.26
CA ARG A 158 0.52 -12.18 -2.45
C ARG A 158 0.67 -13.59 -1.91
N PHE A 159 0.00 -13.89 -0.80
CA PHE A 159 0.13 -15.13 -0.05
C PHE A 159 -1.17 -15.94 0.00
N ASP A 160 -1.05 -17.23 0.29
CA ASP A 160 -2.19 -18.13 0.47
C ASP A 160 -2.61 -18.14 1.96
N HIS A 161 -3.89 -17.90 2.22
CA HIS A 161 -4.47 -17.91 3.56
C HIS A 161 -4.62 -19.34 4.12
N ARG A 162 -4.54 -20.38 3.27
CA ARG A 162 -4.76 -21.80 3.60
C ARG A 162 -3.50 -22.56 3.99
N SER A 163 -2.34 -21.94 3.94
CA SER A 163 -1.04 -22.60 4.13
C SER A 163 -0.30 -22.07 5.38
N PRO A 164 -0.90 -22.15 6.59
CA PRO A 164 -0.21 -21.77 7.81
C PRO A 164 1.02 -22.67 8.02
N ALA A 165 2.07 -22.09 8.59
CA ALA A 165 3.35 -22.72 8.87
C ALA A 165 4.25 -23.07 7.65
N THR A 166 3.86 -22.75 6.42
CA THR A 166 4.74 -22.87 5.24
C THR A 166 5.48 -21.56 4.93
N THR A 167 5.03 -20.45 5.49
CA THR A 167 5.64 -19.13 5.35
C THR A 167 5.62 -18.39 6.69
N HIS A 168 6.20 -17.20 6.70
CA HIS A 168 6.13 -16.26 7.82
C HIS A 168 4.67 -15.99 8.25
N GLY A 169 4.42 -15.90 9.57
CA GLY A 169 3.07 -15.65 10.11
C GLY A 169 2.40 -14.39 9.56
N HIS A 170 3.14 -13.30 9.37
CA HIS A 170 2.63 -12.07 8.76
C HIS A 170 2.09 -12.31 7.34
N HIS A 171 2.76 -13.14 6.55
CA HIS A 171 2.33 -13.48 5.18
C HIS A 171 0.96 -14.13 5.17
N THR A 172 0.81 -15.21 5.95
CA THR A 172 -0.48 -15.90 6.05
C THR A 172 -1.56 -15.02 6.67
N ALA A 173 -1.23 -14.25 7.73
CA ALA A 173 -2.16 -13.34 8.38
C ALA A 173 -2.66 -12.25 7.43
N SER A 174 -1.80 -11.69 6.57
CA SER A 174 -2.21 -10.69 5.58
C SER A 174 -3.23 -11.25 4.58
N ALA A 175 -3.03 -12.50 4.14
CA ALA A 175 -3.97 -13.18 3.25
C ALA A 175 -5.30 -13.53 3.95
N MET A 176 -5.26 -13.97 5.22
CA MET A 176 -6.47 -14.24 6.02
C MET A 176 -7.30 -12.97 6.20
N LEU A 177 -6.67 -11.85 6.59
CA LEU A 177 -7.36 -10.57 6.73
C LEU A 177 -7.96 -10.08 5.40
N SER A 178 -7.25 -10.29 4.29
CA SER A 178 -7.75 -9.93 2.97
C SER A 178 -8.97 -10.75 2.56
N VAL A 179 -8.98 -12.06 2.81
CA VAL A 179 -10.13 -12.94 2.51
C VAL A 179 -11.34 -12.57 3.37
N GLU A 180 -11.13 -12.35 4.66
CA GLU A 180 -12.20 -11.92 5.56
C GLU A 180 -12.75 -10.55 5.16
N SER A 181 -11.88 -9.61 4.78
CA SER A 181 -12.28 -8.27 4.32
C SER A 181 -13.04 -8.31 3.00
N PHE A 182 -12.72 -9.23 2.09
CA PHE A 182 -13.44 -9.43 0.82
C PHE A 182 -14.93 -9.73 1.06
N GLU A 183 -15.23 -10.57 2.06
CA GLU A 183 -16.60 -10.93 2.43
C GLU A 183 -17.31 -9.79 3.19
N LEU A 184 -16.58 -9.03 4.01
CA LEU A 184 -17.15 -8.07 4.95
C LEU A 184 -17.25 -6.64 4.41
N ALA A 185 -16.47 -6.24 3.43
CA ALA A 185 -16.38 -4.83 3.02
C ALA A 185 -17.68 -4.26 2.45
N ASN A 186 -18.56 -5.10 1.92
CA ASN A 186 -19.89 -4.68 1.45
C ASN A 186 -20.92 -4.57 2.57
N ASN A 187 -20.67 -5.13 3.75
CA ASN A 187 -21.64 -5.12 4.83
C ASN A 187 -21.62 -3.77 5.58
N PRO A 188 -22.69 -2.97 5.55
CA PRO A 188 -22.72 -1.67 6.21
C PRO A 188 -22.76 -1.74 7.74
N THR A 189 -23.02 -2.90 8.35
CA THR A 189 -23.02 -3.06 9.81
C THR A 189 -21.62 -3.32 10.37
N ILE A 190 -20.65 -3.66 9.51
CA ILE A 190 -19.26 -3.87 9.89
C ILE A 190 -18.53 -2.53 9.79
N PHE A 191 -17.94 -2.08 10.89
CA PHE A 191 -17.27 -0.78 11.01
C PHE A 191 -18.13 0.38 10.44
N PRO A 192 -19.35 0.60 10.98
CA PRO A 192 -20.30 1.59 10.45
C PRO A 192 -19.77 3.02 10.53
N GLU A 193 -18.84 3.32 11.44
CA GLU A 193 -18.18 4.62 11.58
C GLU A 193 -17.39 5.01 10.32
N GLN A 194 -16.91 4.04 9.54
CA GLN A 194 -16.23 4.30 8.28
C GLN A 194 -17.16 4.90 7.23
N LEU A 195 -18.45 4.63 7.31
CA LEU A 195 -19.43 5.03 6.30
C LEU A 195 -19.71 6.55 6.26
N GLN A 196 -19.17 7.29 7.21
CA GLN A 196 -19.16 8.76 7.16
C GLN A 196 -18.21 9.27 6.05
N PHE A 197 -17.23 8.45 5.61
CA PHE A 197 -16.17 8.86 4.68
C PHE A 197 -16.11 8.00 3.41
N VAL A 198 -16.54 6.74 3.49
CA VAL A 198 -16.48 5.76 2.39
C VAL A 198 -17.81 5.03 2.27
N LYS A 199 -18.03 4.33 1.14
CA LYS A 199 -19.22 3.51 0.92
C LYS A 199 -18.88 2.03 1.06
N PRO A 200 -19.85 1.16 1.44
CA PRO A 200 -19.70 -0.27 1.31
C PRO A 200 -19.28 -0.63 -0.11
N TRP A 201 -18.41 -1.62 -0.25
CA TRP A 201 -17.91 -2.02 -1.56
C TRP A 201 -17.84 -3.53 -1.70
N GLN A 202 -18.43 -4.06 -2.78
CA GLN A 202 -18.32 -5.47 -3.15
C GLN A 202 -17.28 -5.65 -4.23
N THR A 203 -16.12 -6.18 -3.86
CA THR A 203 -15.12 -6.64 -4.82
C THR A 203 -15.65 -7.86 -5.58
N LYS A 204 -15.44 -7.92 -6.89
CA LYS A 204 -16.02 -8.96 -7.75
C LYS A 204 -15.27 -10.28 -7.68
N ARG A 205 -13.95 -10.23 -7.57
CA ARG A 205 -13.07 -11.42 -7.60
C ARG A 205 -11.88 -11.23 -6.69
N GLN A 206 -11.45 -12.34 -6.09
CA GLN A 206 -10.21 -12.40 -5.34
C GLN A 206 -9.33 -13.53 -5.90
N PHE A 207 -8.06 -13.25 -6.09
CA PHE A 207 -7.06 -14.16 -6.60
C PHE A 207 -5.88 -14.24 -5.65
N PHE A 208 -5.08 -15.29 -5.84
CA PHE A 208 -3.81 -15.48 -5.18
C PHE A 208 -2.69 -15.51 -6.23
N ASN A 209 -1.64 -14.72 -6.01
CA ASN A 209 -0.49 -14.66 -6.89
C ASN A 209 0.47 -15.82 -6.62
N THR A 210 0.27 -16.94 -7.30
CA THR A 210 1.15 -18.09 -7.18
C THR A 210 2.57 -17.80 -7.65
N SER A 211 3.54 -18.51 -7.10
CA SER A 211 4.91 -18.50 -7.59
C SER A 211 5.54 -19.90 -7.50
N TRP A 212 6.51 -20.16 -8.36
CA TRP A 212 7.27 -21.41 -8.32
C TRP A 212 7.97 -21.66 -6.96
N TRP A 213 8.27 -20.61 -6.24
CA TRP A 213 8.88 -20.67 -4.91
C TRP A 213 8.02 -21.47 -3.92
N PHE A 214 6.70 -21.32 -3.98
CA PHE A 214 5.77 -22.00 -3.07
C PHE A 214 5.24 -23.33 -3.62
N TYR A 215 5.09 -23.45 -4.93
CA TYR A 215 4.37 -24.56 -5.56
C TYR A 215 5.23 -25.38 -6.53
N GLY A 216 6.50 -25.04 -6.71
CA GLY A 216 7.38 -25.65 -7.69
C GLY A 216 7.14 -25.15 -9.12
N SER A 217 7.90 -25.70 -10.08
CA SER A 217 7.75 -25.30 -11.48
C SER A 217 6.44 -25.83 -12.08
N VAL A 218 5.95 -25.15 -13.12
CA VAL A 218 4.72 -25.52 -13.86
C VAL A 218 4.83 -26.90 -14.54
N GLU A 219 6.03 -27.45 -14.58
CA GLU A 219 6.34 -28.76 -15.22
C GLU A 219 6.26 -29.95 -14.26
N LYS A 220 5.58 -29.81 -13.12
CA LYS A 220 5.34 -30.90 -12.18
C LYS A 220 3.87 -31.19 -12.06
#